data_2b71d91d555a170c177cf89ed172834e
#
_entry.id   2b71d91d555a170c177cf89ed172834e
#
_cell.length_a   1.000
_cell.length_b   1.000
_cell.length_c   1.000
_cell.angle_alpha   90.00
_cell.angle_beta   90.00
_cell.angle_gamma   90.00
#
_symmetry.space_group_name_H-M   'P 1'
#
loop_
_entity.id
_entity.type
_entity.pdbx_description
1 polymer ?
#
loop_
_entity_poly.entity_id
_entity_poly.type
_entity_poly.pdbx_seq_one_letter_code
_entity_poly.pdbx_strand_id
1 'polypeptide(L)'
;QTLLNQKEINIKDISIKKQKSGRYVVDVYTDICDNLDGTSCEIKRIGKILNKAFDDKFIIQNQECGLRENKTKCKFTYMLQDKYNIQIGVAKTTKADSPISGDSNLQTKLEDGKYLLALSDGMGSGPEARKSSKIAIKMLERLLEAGFDKDISIKLINSTLIANLEEDMYATLDVAILDLYKGNLEFIKNGACPTFIKRGKEIQILKSLELPTGIV
;
A
#
# COMPACT_ATOMS: atom_id res chain seq x y z
N GLN A 1 13.29 10.73 -23.06
CA GLN A 1 14.06 11.98 -23.14
C GLN A 1 13.88 12.68 -24.49
N THR A 2 14.06 12.01 -25.62
CA THR A 2 13.93 12.57 -26.98
C THR A 2 12.58 13.23 -27.22
N LEU A 3 11.46 12.59 -26.85
CA LEU A 3 10.09 13.14 -27.00
C LEU A 3 9.85 14.39 -26.14
N LEU A 4 10.47 14.49 -24.99
CA LEU A 4 10.35 15.66 -24.11
C LEU A 4 11.19 16.83 -24.66
N ASN A 5 12.40 16.57 -25.11
CA ASN A 5 13.26 17.57 -25.74
C ASN A 5 12.65 18.14 -27.02
N GLN A 6 11.98 17.32 -27.84
CA GLN A 6 11.27 17.79 -29.03
C GLN A 6 10.10 18.75 -28.75
N LYS A 7 9.66 18.82 -27.49
CA LYS A 7 8.56 19.69 -27.03
C LYS A 7 9.06 20.91 -26.26
N GLU A 8 10.34 21.27 -26.38
CA GLU A 8 10.97 22.44 -25.74
C GLU A 8 10.87 22.42 -24.20
N ILE A 9 10.74 21.23 -23.59
CA ILE A 9 10.81 21.09 -22.15
C ILE A 9 12.26 20.83 -21.76
N ASN A 10 12.84 21.73 -20.98
CA ASN A 10 14.23 21.63 -20.56
C ASN A 10 14.37 20.58 -19.43
N ILE A 11 14.65 19.35 -19.82
CA ILE A 11 14.83 18.20 -18.92
C ILE A 11 16.30 18.04 -18.55
N LYS A 12 16.59 18.10 -17.27
CA LYS A 12 17.94 17.84 -16.75
C LYS A 12 18.23 16.36 -16.60
N ASP A 13 17.25 15.61 -16.09
CA ASP A 13 17.40 14.18 -15.87
C ASP A 13 16.05 13.47 -15.86
N ILE A 14 16.05 12.18 -16.18
CA ILE A 14 14.90 11.28 -16.11
C ILE A 14 15.33 9.94 -15.53
N SER A 15 14.64 9.51 -14.49
CA SER A 15 14.77 8.16 -13.93
C SER A 15 13.47 7.40 -14.10
N ILE A 16 13.53 6.19 -14.65
CA ILE A 16 12.39 5.31 -14.81
C ILE A 16 12.64 4.05 -14.00
N LYS A 17 11.73 3.78 -13.06
CA LYS A 17 11.80 2.61 -12.21
C LYS A 17 10.55 1.75 -12.42
N LYS A 18 10.76 0.45 -12.59
CA LYS A 18 9.67 -0.53 -12.56
C LYS A 18 9.58 -1.12 -11.16
N GLN A 19 8.47 -0.88 -10.50
CA GLN A 19 8.21 -1.45 -9.17
C GLN A 19 7.93 -2.96 -9.24
N LYS A 20 8.00 -3.66 -8.11
CA LYS A 20 7.64 -5.09 -8.01
C LYS A 20 6.19 -5.36 -8.45
N SER A 21 5.29 -4.41 -8.25
CA SER A 21 3.91 -4.44 -8.78
C SER A 21 3.83 -4.45 -10.31
N GLY A 22 4.94 -4.13 -11.00
CA GLY A 22 5.00 -3.94 -12.45
C GLY A 22 4.63 -2.53 -12.90
N ARG A 23 4.28 -1.62 -11.99
CA ARG A 23 4.04 -0.21 -12.29
C ARG A 23 5.33 0.51 -12.63
N TYR A 24 5.23 1.48 -13.51
CA TYR A 24 6.32 2.41 -13.77
C TYR A 24 6.17 3.65 -12.90
N VAL A 25 7.27 4.06 -12.30
CA VAL A 25 7.46 5.37 -11.64
C VAL A 25 8.50 6.12 -12.44
N VAL A 26 8.18 7.36 -12.79
CA VAL A 26 9.05 8.22 -13.59
C VAL A 26 9.34 9.49 -12.79
N ASP A 27 10.59 9.66 -12.40
CA ASP A 27 11.09 10.90 -11.83
C ASP A 27 11.65 11.77 -12.97
N VAL A 28 11.16 12.99 -13.08
CA VAL A 28 11.60 13.97 -14.07
C VAL A 28 12.16 15.18 -13.35
N TYR A 29 13.39 15.55 -13.69
CA TYR A 29 14.08 16.71 -13.14
C TYR A 29 14.15 17.81 -14.19
N THR A 30 13.72 19.01 -13.82
CA THR A 30 13.73 20.19 -14.71
C THR A 30 14.45 21.35 -14.04
N ASP A 31 14.76 22.40 -14.82
CA ASP A 31 15.15 23.68 -14.27
C ASP A 31 14.00 24.31 -13.47
N ILE A 32 14.33 25.29 -12.66
CA ILE A 32 13.38 26.10 -11.91
C ILE A 32 12.66 27.02 -12.91
N CYS A 33 11.35 27.15 -12.78
CA CYS A 33 10.58 28.12 -13.54
C CYS A 33 10.70 29.53 -12.94
N ASP A 34 10.54 30.56 -13.77
CA ASP A 34 10.68 31.97 -13.34
C ASP A 34 9.43 32.51 -12.63
N ASN A 35 8.32 31.76 -12.62
CA ASN A 35 7.04 32.22 -12.12
C ASN A 35 6.58 31.54 -10.85
N LEU A 36 6.39 32.29 -9.78
CA LEU A 36 5.87 31.84 -8.49
C LEU A 36 4.39 31.42 -8.51
N ASP A 37 3.63 31.88 -9.47
CA ASP A 37 2.19 31.60 -9.61
C ASP A 37 1.90 30.19 -10.15
N GLY A 38 2.92 29.47 -10.63
CA GLY A 38 2.82 28.11 -11.15
C GLY A 38 2.16 28.00 -12.53
N THR A 39 1.85 29.11 -13.20
CA THR A 39 1.23 29.11 -14.54
C THR A 39 2.15 28.51 -15.61
N SER A 40 3.46 28.65 -15.43
CA SER A 40 4.49 28.12 -16.34
C SER A 40 5.01 26.73 -15.94
N CYS A 41 4.41 26.07 -14.92
CA CYS A 41 4.87 24.77 -14.46
C CYS A 41 4.63 23.66 -15.48
N GLU A 42 5.68 22.98 -15.91
CA GLU A 42 5.67 21.95 -16.96
C GLU A 42 4.99 20.63 -16.55
N ILE A 43 4.54 20.53 -15.32
CA ILE A 43 4.00 19.30 -14.72
C ILE A 43 2.89 18.66 -15.58
N LYS A 44 1.94 19.47 -16.10
CA LYS A 44 0.85 18.95 -16.93
C LYS A 44 1.32 18.55 -18.34
N ARG A 45 2.28 19.27 -18.90
CA ARG A 45 2.84 18.99 -20.23
C ARG A 45 3.65 17.69 -20.21
N ILE A 46 4.50 17.52 -19.19
CA ILE A 46 5.28 16.29 -18.98
C ILE A 46 4.35 15.08 -18.83
N GLY A 47 3.31 15.18 -18.00
CA GLY A 47 2.33 14.10 -17.82
C GLY A 47 1.66 13.67 -19.14
N LYS A 48 1.25 14.62 -19.99
CA LYS A 48 0.67 14.32 -21.31
C LYS A 48 1.66 13.61 -22.24
N ILE A 49 2.94 13.98 -22.19
CA ILE A 49 3.97 13.34 -23.02
C ILE A 49 4.26 11.92 -22.52
N LEU A 50 4.32 11.72 -21.21
CA LEU A 50 4.47 10.38 -20.63
C LEU A 50 3.29 9.48 -21.00
N ASN A 51 2.06 9.97 -20.89
CA ASN A 51 0.87 9.23 -21.30
C ASN A 51 0.97 8.75 -22.75
N LYS A 52 1.40 9.63 -23.67
CA LYS A 52 1.59 9.28 -25.08
C LYS A 52 2.74 8.28 -25.30
N ALA A 53 3.83 8.44 -24.54
CA ALA A 53 5.03 7.60 -24.72
C ALA A 53 4.84 6.17 -24.23
N PHE A 54 4.01 5.98 -23.20
CA PHE A 54 3.77 4.69 -22.57
C PHE A 54 2.43 4.06 -22.99
N ASP A 55 1.61 4.78 -23.74
CA ASP A 55 0.22 4.39 -24.07
C ASP A 55 -0.61 4.02 -22.81
N ASP A 56 -0.36 4.75 -21.73
CA ASP A 56 -1.05 4.53 -20.44
C ASP A 56 -1.12 5.86 -19.66
N LYS A 57 -1.93 5.92 -18.63
CA LYS A 57 -2.20 7.15 -17.90
C LYS A 57 -1.32 7.30 -16.66
N PHE A 58 -0.50 8.35 -16.65
CA PHE A 58 0.30 8.76 -15.51
C PHE A 58 -0.41 9.86 -14.72
N ILE A 59 -0.30 9.76 -13.40
CA ILE A 59 -0.68 10.81 -12.47
C ILE A 59 0.54 11.28 -11.71
N ILE A 60 0.49 12.52 -11.25
CA ILE A 60 1.52 13.05 -10.35
C ILE A 60 1.36 12.43 -8.97
N GLN A 61 2.43 11.83 -8.46
CA GLN A 61 2.50 11.26 -7.12
C GLN A 61 3.13 12.23 -6.14
N ASN A 62 4.19 12.90 -6.56
CA ASN A 62 4.91 13.88 -5.75
C ASN A 62 5.49 15.00 -6.62
N GLN A 63 5.58 16.18 -6.04
CA GLN A 63 6.15 17.38 -6.64
C GLN A 63 7.04 18.09 -5.64
N GLU A 64 8.32 18.23 -5.96
CA GLU A 64 9.27 19.06 -5.25
C GLU A 64 9.56 20.29 -6.13
N CYS A 65 9.13 21.45 -5.66
CA CYS A 65 9.31 22.71 -6.40
C CYS A 65 10.61 23.36 -5.95
N GLY A 66 11.61 23.43 -6.83
CA GLY A 66 12.89 24.05 -6.52
C GLY A 66 12.77 25.51 -6.07
N LEU A 67 11.87 26.27 -6.69
CA LEU A 67 11.65 27.66 -6.32
C LEU A 67 11.09 27.84 -4.91
N ARG A 68 10.12 27.00 -4.51
CA ARG A 68 9.51 27.05 -3.17
C ARG A 68 10.41 26.48 -2.08
N GLU A 69 11.24 25.50 -2.43
CA GLU A 69 12.08 24.76 -1.49
C GLU A 69 13.54 25.24 -1.49
N ASN A 70 13.82 26.34 -2.22
CA ASN A 70 15.17 26.89 -2.37
C ASN A 70 16.21 25.87 -2.88
N LYS A 71 15.79 25.02 -3.82
CA LYS A 71 16.60 24.02 -4.49
C LYS A 71 16.98 24.50 -5.89
N THR A 72 17.98 23.87 -6.51
CA THR A 72 18.44 24.22 -7.87
C THR A 72 17.65 23.56 -8.99
N LYS A 73 16.72 22.63 -8.67
CA LYS A 73 15.93 21.85 -9.64
C LYS A 73 14.53 21.59 -9.10
N CYS A 74 13.58 21.41 -10.01
CA CYS A 74 12.29 20.80 -9.70
C CYS A 74 12.33 19.30 -9.91
N LYS A 75 11.60 18.53 -9.09
CA LYS A 75 11.40 17.10 -9.28
C LYS A 75 9.91 16.80 -9.35
N PHE A 76 9.52 16.04 -10.38
CA PHE A 76 8.16 15.57 -10.56
C PHE A 76 8.17 14.04 -10.61
N THR A 77 7.47 13.40 -9.68
CA THR A 77 7.32 11.96 -9.64
C THR A 77 5.96 11.57 -10.20
N TYR A 78 5.95 10.84 -11.30
CA TYR A 78 4.75 10.32 -11.95
C TYR A 78 4.65 8.82 -11.72
N MET A 79 3.43 8.32 -11.52
CA MET A 79 3.14 6.90 -11.42
C MET A 79 1.93 6.56 -12.29
N LEU A 80 1.88 5.33 -12.81
CA LEU A 80 0.70 4.84 -13.54
C LEU A 80 -0.54 4.91 -12.67
N GLN A 81 -1.63 5.46 -13.24
CA GLN A 81 -2.90 5.62 -12.56
C GLN A 81 -3.54 4.27 -12.24
N ASP A 82 -4.22 4.18 -11.10
CA ASP A 82 -5.10 3.06 -10.77
C ASP A 82 -6.21 2.92 -11.82
N LYS A 83 -6.48 1.68 -12.27
CA LYS A 83 -7.56 1.33 -13.22
C LYS A 83 -8.84 0.94 -12.49
N TYR A 84 -8.72 0.63 -11.20
CA TYR A 84 -9.82 0.20 -10.34
C TYR A 84 -9.94 1.11 -9.13
N ASN A 85 -11.15 1.25 -8.63
CA ASN A 85 -11.45 1.93 -7.38
C ASN A 85 -11.90 0.93 -6.32
N ILE A 86 -11.63 1.24 -5.07
CA ILE A 86 -12.09 0.48 -3.91
C ILE A 86 -12.99 1.35 -3.04
N GLN A 87 -14.10 0.77 -2.57
CA GLN A 87 -14.93 1.34 -1.51
C GLN A 87 -14.90 0.39 -0.33
N ILE A 88 -14.68 0.92 0.86
CA ILE A 88 -14.48 0.13 2.08
C ILE A 88 -15.49 0.57 3.13
N GLY A 89 -16.17 -0.39 3.73
CA GLY A 89 -16.98 -0.20 4.93
C GLY A 89 -16.40 -1.02 6.08
N VAL A 90 -16.33 -0.45 7.26
CA VAL A 90 -15.88 -1.14 8.47
C VAL A 90 -16.97 -1.05 9.53
N ALA A 91 -17.30 -2.19 10.12
CA ALA A 91 -18.13 -2.27 11.31
C ALA A 91 -17.36 -2.99 12.41
N LYS A 92 -17.45 -2.50 13.62
CA LYS A 92 -16.84 -3.08 14.80
C LYS A 92 -17.81 -3.07 15.97
N THR A 93 -17.84 -4.15 16.71
CA THR A 93 -18.59 -4.24 17.96
C THR A 93 -17.72 -4.82 19.05
N THR A 94 -18.05 -4.53 20.31
CA THR A 94 -17.38 -5.08 21.49
C THR A 94 -18.36 -5.98 22.25
N LYS A 95 -17.83 -6.94 23.02
CA LYS A 95 -18.65 -7.71 23.97
C LYS A 95 -19.21 -6.79 25.05
N ALA A 96 -20.38 -7.12 25.58
CA ALA A 96 -21.04 -6.31 26.62
C ALA A 96 -20.15 -6.12 27.85
N ASP A 97 -19.38 -7.14 28.22
CA ASP A 97 -18.55 -7.16 29.44
C ASP A 97 -17.09 -6.75 29.17
N SER A 98 -16.73 -6.33 27.97
CA SER A 98 -15.37 -5.90 27.64
C SER A 98 -15.40 -4.62 26.80
N PRO A 99 -14.98 -3.49 27.35
CA PRO A 99 -14.97 -2.21 26.63
C PRO A 99 -13.92 -2.16 25.52
N ILE A 100 -12.98 -3.12 25.50
CA ILE A 100 -11.89 -3.20 24.51
C ILE A 100 -12.01 -4.51 23.73
N SER A 101 -12.19 -4.40 22.42
CA SER A 101 -12.11 -5.54 21.50
C SER A 101 -10.67 -5.96 21.28
N GLY A 102 -10.40 -7.26 21.27
CA GLY A 102 -9.11 -7.85 20.89
C GLY A 102 -8.76 -7.65 19.40
N ASP A 103 -9.78 -7.33 18.58
CA ASP A 103 -9.59 -7.18 17.14
C ASP A 103 -8.87 -5.89 16.78
N SER A 104 -8.07 -5.96 15.74
CA SER A 104 -7.47 -4.81 15.07
C SER A 104 -7.74 -4.87 13.58
N ASN A 105 -7.87 -3.70 12.95
CA ASN A 105 -8.01 -3.59 11.51
C ASN A 105 -7.08 -2.50 10.95
N LEU A 106 -6.71 -2.65 9.68
CA LEU A 106 -5.88 -1.72 8.96
C LEU A 106 -6.39 -1.59 7.52
N GLN A 107 -6.33 -0.38 7.01
CA GLN A 107 -6.65 -0.04 5.64
C GLN A 107 -5.66 1.03 5.21
N THR A 108 -4.77 0.69 4.29
CA THR A 108 -3.75 1.63 3.85
C THR A 108 -3.35 1.38 2.40
N LYS A 109 -2.92 2.43 1.71
CA LYS A 109 -2.32 2.33 0.39
C LYS A 109 -0.80 2.27 0.57
N LEU A 110 -0.20 1.19 0.09
CA LEU A 110 1.24 0.99 0.11
C LEU A 110 1.94 1.88 -0.93
N GLU A 111 3.23 2.13 -0.72
CA GLU A 111 4.04 2.97 -1.64
C GLU A 111 4.09 2.41 -3.07
N ASP A 112 4.00 1.09 -3.25
CA ASP A 112 3.94 0.45 -4.57
C ASP A 112 2.57 0.57 -5.24
N GLY A 113 1.63 1.31 -4.62
CA GLY A 113 0.29 1.61 -5.11
C GLY A 113 -0.73 0.49 -4.90
N LYS A 114 -0.37 -0.61 -4.26
CA LYS A 114 -1.33 -1.62 -3.81
C LYS A 114 -2.11 -1.12 -2.60
N TYR A 115 -3.27 -1.69 -2.39
CA TYR A 115 -4.09 -1.40 -1.22
C TYR A 115 -4.09 -2.61 -0.27
N LEU A 116 -3.76 -2.37 0.99
CA LEU A 116 -3.71 -3.36 2.05
C LEU A 116 -4.94 -3.24 2.93
N LEU A 117 -5.70 -4.31 3.03
CA LEU A 117 -6.75 -4.51 4.02
C LEU A 117 -6.32 -5.63 4.94
N ALA A 118 -6.36 -5.40 6.23
CA ALA A 118 -6.01 -6.43 7.21
C ALA A 118 -6.97 -6.41 8.40
N LEU A 119 -7.37 -7.61 8.82
CA LEU A 119 -8.06 -7.88 10.06
C LEU A 119 -7.21 -8.84 10.88
N SER A 120 -7.18 -8.66 12.18
CA SER A 120 -6.51 -9.55 13.11
C SER A 120 -7.30 -9.62 14.40
N ASP A 121 -7.55 -10.82 14.87
CA ASP A 121 -8.14 -11.11 16.17
C ASP A 121 -7.05 -11.65 17.08
N GLY A 122 -6.80 -10.97 18.19
CA GLY A 122 -5.86 -11.41 19.21
C GLY A 122 -6.52 -12.42 20.13
N MET A 123 -5.79 -13.45 20.53
CA MET A 123 -6.30 -14.48 21.42
C MET A 123 -6.76 -13.92 22.77
N GLY A 124 -7.95 -14.33 23.19
CA GLY A 124 -8.55 -13.88 24.44
C GLY A 124 -9.43 -12.65 24.30
N SER A 125 -9.39 -11.76 25.27
CA SER A 125 -10.18 -10.53 25.29
C SER A 125 -9.44 -9.41 26.00
N GLY A 126 -9.83 -8.16 25.73
CA GLY A 126 -9.29 -7.01 26.40
C GLY A 126 -7.95 -6.49 25.84
N PRO A 127 -7.16 -5.78 26.68
CA PRO A 127 -5.96 -5.07 26.22
C PRO A 127 -4.87 -5.97 25.63
N GLU A 128 -4.62 -7.15 26.20
CA GLU A 128 -3.55 -8.06 25.76
C GLU A 128 -3.85 -8.67 24.39
N ALA A 129 -5.09 -9.16 24.19
CA ALA A 129 -5.53 -9.63 22.90
C ALA A 129 -5.39 -8.54 21.82
N ARG A 130 -5.77 -7.30 22.17
CA ARG A 130 -5.60 -6.15 21.30
C ARG A 130 -4.14 -5.82 20.99
N LYS A 131 -3.23 -6.03 21.96
CA LYS A 131 -1.79 -5.81 21.78
C LYS A 131 -1.24 -6.76 20.74
N SER A 132 -1.55 -8.05 20.82
CA SER A 132 -1.12 -9.09 19.87
C SER A 132 -1.61 -8.79 18.45
N SER A 133 -2.90 -8.55 18.27
CA SER A 133 -3.50 -8.24 16.97
C SER A 133 -2.93 -6.96 16.35
N LYS A 134 -2.70 -5.93 17.19
CA LYS A 134 -2.12 -4.65 16.74
C LYS A 134 -0.67 -4.78 16.32
N ILE A 135 0.13 -5.57 17.05
CA ILE A 135 1.53 -5.86 16.70
C ILE A 135 1.56 -6.57 15.34
N ALA A 136 0.77 -7.64 15.18
CA ALA A 136 0.73 -8.41 13.94
C ALA A 136 0.42 -7.53 12.71
N ILE A 137 -0.63 -6.71 12.78
CA ILE A 137 -1.03 -5.81 11.68
C ILE A 137 0.02 -4.73 11.41
N LYS A 138 0.55 -4.09 12.45
CA LYS A 138 1.52 -3.01 12.28
C LYS A 138 2.88 -3.50 11.77
N MET A 139 3.30 -4.68 12.19
CA MET A 139 4.49 -5.30 11.61
C MET A 139 4.28 -5.65 10.14
N LEU A 140 3.13 -6.23 9.79
CA LEU A 140 2.80 -6.54 8.40
C LEU A 140 2.87 -5.29 7.52
N GLU A 141 2.21 -4.20 7.93
CA GLU A 141 2.24 -2.92 7.22
C GLU A 141 3.68 -2.46 6.96
N ARG A 142 4.48 -2.35 8.00
CA ARG A 142 5.86 -1.85 7.92
C ARG A 142 6.78 -2.73 7.08
N LEU A 143 6.65 -4.06 7.21
CA LEU A 143 7.45 -5.00 6.43
C LEU A 143 7.10 -4.92 4.94
N LEU A 144 5.81 -4.84 4.60
CA LEU A 144 5.38 -4.69 3.21
C LEU A 144 5.80 -3.33 2.63
N GLU A 145 5.71 -2.24 3.39
CA GLU A 145 6.22 -0.91 3.01
C GLU A 145 7.74 -0.92 2.79
N ALA A 146 8.48 -1.59 3.65
CA ALA A 146 9.93 -1.78 3.48
C ALA A 146 10.28 -2.72 2.29
N GLY A 147 9.27 -3.25 1.59
CA GLY A 147 9.45 -4.10 0.41
C GLY A 147 9.78 -5.55 0.70
N PHE A 148 9.58 -6.03 1.94
CA PHE A 148 9.68 -7.44 2.23
C PHE A 148 8.58 -8.23 1.51
N ASP A 149 8.92 -9.47 1.15
CA ASP A 149 7.94 -10.42 0.63
C ASP A 149 6.91 -10.78 1.69
N LYS A 150 5.67 -11.08 1.26
CA LYS A 150 4.55 -11.41 2.15
C LYS A 150 4.83 -12.63 3.04
N ASP A 151 5.43 -13.67 2.46
CA ASP A 151 5.67 -14.93 3.19
C ASP A 151 6.79 -14.73 4.23
N ILE A 152 7.81 -13.95 3.89
CA ILE A 152 8.86 -13.53 4.84
C ILE A 152 8.25 -12.67 5.95
N SER A 153 7.37 -11.74 5.59
CA SER A 153 6.69 -10.87 6.57
C SER A 153 5.90 -11.68 7.59
N ILE A 154 5.14 -12.69 7.14
CA ILE A 154 4.37 -13.57 8.03
C ILE A 154 5.28 -14.36 8.95
N LYS A 155 6.38 -14.94 8.42
CA LYS A 155 7.36 -15.66 9.23
C LYS A 155 7.98 -14.78 10.31
N LEU A 156 8.33 -13.55 9.99
CA LEU A 156 8.87 -12.60 10.96
C LEU A 156 7.84 -12.24 12.04
N ILE A 157 6.59 -12.01 11.66
CA ILE A 157 5.49 -11.75 12.61
C ILE A 157 5.31 -12.96 13.52
N ASN A 158 5.24 -14.16 12.97
CA ASN A 158 5.12 -15.41 13.74
C ASN A 158 6.26 -15.53 14.77
N SER A 159 7.51 -15.40 14.33
CA SER A 159 8.68 -15.46 15.21
C SER A 159 8.66 -14.39 16.30
N THR A 160 8.18 -13.18 15.98
CA THR A 160 8.09 -12.09 16.96
C THR A 160 7.03 -12.35 18.03
N LEU A 161 5.87 -12.90 17.65
CA LEU A 161 4.83 -13.25 18.61
C LEU A 161 5.28 -14.40 19.53
N ILE A 162 5.93 -15.41 18.98
CA ILE A 162 6.49 -16.55 19.76
C ILE A 162 7.59 -16.08 20.73
N ALA A 163 8.44 -15.14 20.33
CA ALA A 163 9.55 -14.66 21.15
C ALA A 163 9.13 -13.81 22.36
N ASN A 164 7.88 -13.37 22.44
CA ASN A 164 7.33 -12.70 23.62
C ASN A 164 7.02 -13.74 24.72
N LEU A 165 8.06 -14.14 25.43
CA LEU A 165 8.07 -15.25 26.41
C LEU A 165 7.19 -15.02 27.66
N GLU A 166 6.68 -13.83 27.89
CA GLU A 166 5.91 -13.51 29.11
C GLU A 166 4.42 -13.83 28.98
N GLU A 167 3.91 -13.99 27.74
CA GLU A 167 2.49 -14.27 27.46
C GLU A 167 2.36 -15.07 26.17
N ASP A 168 1.46 -16.04 26.13
CA ASP A 168 1.06 -16.74 24.90
C ASP A 168 0.36 -15.78 23.95
N MET A 169 1.12 -15.12 23.10
CA MET A 169 0.62 -14.12 22.15
C MET A 169 0.29 -14.74 20.79
N TYR A 170 -0.98 -14.97 20.54
CA TYR A 170 -1.47 -15.45 19.24
C TYR A 170 -2.34 -14.40 18.58
N ALA A 171 -2.29 -14.33 17.27
CA ALA A 171 -3.19 -13.48 16.52
C ALA A 171 -3.53 -14.10 15.16
N THR A 172 -4.77 -13.97 14.76
CA THR A 172 -5.17 -14.32 13.40
C THR A 172 -4.66 -13.26 12.42
N LEU A 173 -4.46 -13.65 11.16
CA LEU A 173 -4.22 -12.70 10.07
C LEU A 173 -5.20 -13.00 8.93
N ASP A 174 -6.05 -12.05 8.63
CA ASP A 174 -6.93 -12.03 7.46
C ASP A 174 -6.59 -10.81 6.62
N VAL A 175 -5.88 -11.03 5.54
CA VAL A 175 -5.26 -9.96 4.76
C VAL A 175 -5.68 -10.06 3.30
N ALA A 176 -6.05 -8.93 2.73
CA ALA A 176 -6.28 -8.78 1.30
C ALA A 176 -5.36 -7.68 0.75
N ILE A 177 -4.58 -8.02 -0.27
CA ILE A 177 -3.70 -7.10 -0.99
C ILE A 177 -4.26 -6.90 -2.39
N LEU A 178 -4.71 -5.68 -2.68
CA LEU A 178 -5.33 -5.32 -3.95
C LEU A 178 -4.36 -4.53 -4.81
N ASP A 179 -4.06 -5.02 -6.00
CA ASP A 179 -3.39 -4.25 -7.03
C ASP A 179 -4.44 -3.49 -7.85
N LEU A 180 -4.64 -2.22 -7.53
CA LEU A 180 -5.64 -1.38 -8.20
C LEU A 180 -5.27 -1.01 -9.64
N TYR A 181 -4.05 -1.28 -10.08
CA TYR A 181 -3.65 -1.11 -11.48
C TYR A 181 -3.95 -2.36 -12.31
N LYS A 182 -3.67 -3.56 -11.78
CA LYS A 182 -3.89 -4.84 -12.49
C LYS A 182 -5.27 -5.45 -12.22
N GLY A 183 -5.92 -5.08 -11.11
CA GLY A 183 -7.16 -5.70 -10.65
C GLY A 183 -6.94 -7.06 -9.97
N ASN A 184 -5.72 -7.36 -9.55
CA ASN A 184 -5.40 -8.59 -8.82
C ASN A 184 -5.70 -8.43 -7.34
N LEU A 185 -6.21 -9.49 -6.75
CA LEU A 185 -6.50 -9.59 -5.33
C LEU A 185 -5.83 -10.83 -4.77
N GLU A 186 -4.94 -10.65 -3.80
CA GLU A 186 -4.26 -11.72 -3.09
C GLU A 186 -4.77 -11.78 -1.66
N PHE A 187 -4.96 -13.01 -1.14
CA PHE A 187 -5.36 -13.24 0.24
C PHE A 187 -4.28 -13.97 1.02
N ILE A 188 -4.15 -13.61 2.30
CA ILE A 188 -3.33 -14.28 3.28
C ILE A 188 -4.24 -14.55 4.48
N LYS A 189 -4.34 -15.80 4.91
CA LYS A 189 -5.24 -16.22 5.98
C LYS A 189 -4.54 -17.19 6.93
N ASN A 190 -4.24 -16.69 8.12
CA ASN A 190 -3.66 -17.50 9.21
C ASN A 190 -4.64 -17.53 10.39
N GLY A 191 -5.28 -18.68 10.62
CA GLY A 191 -6.26 -18.87 11.68
C GLY A 191 -7.54 -18.02 11.56
N ALA A 192 -7.73 -17.34 10.45
CA ALA A 192 -8.78 -16.34 10.28
C ALA A 192 -10.11 -16.94 9.82
N CYS A 193 -11.20 -16.26 10.17
CA CYS A 193 -12.56 -16.61 9.72
C CYS A 193 -12.68 -16.64 8.20
N PRO A 194 -13.65 -17.38 7.63
CA PRO A 194 -13.86 -17.43 6.19
C PRO A 194 -14.14 -16.06 5.60
N THR A 195 -13.52 -15.77 4.45
CA THR A 195 -13.80 -14.58 3.64
C THR A 195 -14.76 -14.95 2.51
N PHE A 196 -15.76 -14.12 2.27
CA PHE A 196 -16.75 -14.32 1.23
C PHE A 196 -16.52 -13.33 0.08
N ILE A 197 -16.34 -13.86 -1.13
CA ILE A 197 -16.21 -13.05 -2.35
C ILE A 197 -17.51 -13.22 -3.14
N LYS A 198 -18.25 -12.12 -3.32
CA LYS A 198 -19.46 -12.10 -4.13
C LYS A 198 -19.18 -11.46 -5.49
N ARG A 199 -19.48 -12.18 -6.57
CA ARG A 199 -19.41 -11.69 -7.95
C ARG A 199 -20.75 -11.92 -8.64
N GLY A 200 -21.52 -10.86 -8.77
CA GLY A 200 -22.90 -10.98 -9.24
C GLY A 200 -23.75 -11.87 -8.30
N LYS A 201 -24.17 -13.04 -8.78
CA LYS A 201 -24.95 -14.02 -7.99
C LYS A 201 -24.09 -15.12 -7.37
N GLU A 202 -22.81 -15.23 -7.73
CA GLU A 202 -21.92 -16.26 -7.24
C GLU A 202 -21.25 -15.82 -5.95
N ILE A 203 -21.09 -16.77 -5.02
CA ILE A 203 -20.35 -16.58 -3.77
C ILE A 203 -19.26 -17.63 -3.70
N GLN A 204 -18.02 -17.15 -3.59
CA GLN A 204 -16.85 -17.96 -3.32
C GLN A 204 -16.44 -17.80 -1.87
N ILE A 205 -16.12 -18.91 -1.19
CA ILE A 205 -15.70 -18.91 0.21
C ILE A 205 -14.22 -19.28 0.28
N LEU A 206 -13.45 -18.39 0.90
CA LEU A 206 -12.02 -18.61 1.19
C LEU A 206 -11.86 -18.96 2.67
N LYS A 207 -11.36 -20.13 2.96
CA LYS A 207 -11.09 -20.60 4.33
C LYS A 207 -9.60 -20.52 4.63
N SER A 208 -9.24 -20.29 5.90
CA SER A 208 -7.87 -20.47 6.37
C SER A 208 -7.55 -21.97 6.45
N LEU A 209 -6.36 -22.34 6.00
CA LEU A 209 -5.78 -23.67 6.17
C LEU A 209 -4.64 -23.66 7.18
N GLU A 210 -4.14 -22.47 7.49
CA GLU A 210 -3.02 -22.23 8.38
C GLU A 210 -3.50 -21.93 9.81
N LEU A 211 -2.65 -22.21 10.78
CA LEU A 211 -2.87 -21.86 12.18
C LEU A 211 -2.71 -20.32 12.38
N PRO A 212 -3.26 -19.75 13.46
CA PRO A 212 -2.96 -18.40 13.87
C PRO A 212 -1.45 -18.15 14.00
N THR A 213 -1.00 -16.92 13.79
CA THR A 213 0.39 -16.53 14.00
C THR A 213 0.71 -16.48 15.49
N GLY A 214 1.91 -16.93 15.89
CA GLY A 214 2.34 -17.09 17.27
C GLY A 214 2.16 -18.52 17.81
N ILE A 215 1.61 -19.44 17.03
CA ILE A 215 1.53 -20.87 17.37
C ILE A 215 2.70 -21.59 16.67
N VAL A 216 3.37 -22.49 17.41
CA VAL A 216 4.48 -23.32 16.90
C VAL A 216 3.95 -24.50 16.12
#